data_f58a93300dcc605dd848bed7f3fcea5f
#
_entry.id   f58a93300dcc605dd848bed7f3fcea5f
#
_cell.length_a   1.000
_cell.length_b   1.000
_cell.length_c   1.000
_cell.angle_alpha   90.00
_cell.angle_beta   90.00
_cell.angle_gamma   90.00
#
_symmetry.space_group_name_H-M   'P 1'
#
loop_
_entity.id
_entity.type
_entity.pdbx_description
1 polymer ?
#
loop_
_entity_poly.entity_id
_entity_poly.type
_entity_poly.pdbx_seq_one_letter_code
_entity_poly.pdbx_strand_id
1 'polypeptide(L)'
;GKVVIQQVAPSSTSSSDSGSASAVNTASGMTTAQVSEMVSPSVVVITTEQVVYSQWSWYGQSQVESGAGSGVVISSDGYILTCAHVVSGASNITVTIGDTDYPATVVGEDDTSDVAVLKIDATDLTPATVGNSDSLAVGESVLAVGNPLGELGGTVTSGIVSALNRSVTIQGTSSTNTMSLIQMDASVSPGNSGGGLFNMNGELIGLVNAKSSSSDAEGLGFAIPINDAIKVAQDLLENGY
;
A
#
# COMPACT_ATOMS: atom_id res chain seq x y z
N GLY A 1 19.29 11.74 8.37
CA GLY A 1 19.90 10.53 7.82
C GLY A 1 19.16 10.17 6.54
N LYS A 2 19.87 9.77 5.47
CA LYS A 2 19.21 9.34 4.23
C LYS A 2 18.46 8.04 4.49
N VAL A 3 17.15 8.05 4.24
CA VAL A 3 16.36 6.83 4.19
C VAL A 3 16.71 6.10 2.89
N VAL A 4 17.23 4.88 3.01
CA VAL A 4 17.53 4.04 1.86
C VAL A 4 16.38 3.08 1.67
N ILE A 5 15.59 3.30 0.62
CA ILE A 5 14.54 2.37 0.17
C ILE A 5 15.23 1.35 -0.73
N GLN A 6 15.23 0.08 -0.32
CA GLN A 6 15.83 -0.99 -1.12
C GLN A 6 14.93 -1.35 -2.29
N GLN A 7 15.41 -1.12 -3.49
CA GLN A 7 14.75 -1.53 -4.73
C GLN A 7 15.56 -2.65 -5.40
N VAL A 8 14.87 -3.67 -5.88
CA VAL A 8 15.52 -4.76 -6.64
C VAL A 8 15.98 -4.22 -7.98
N ALA A 9 17.25 -4.45 -8.30
CA ALA A 9 17.77 -4.12 -9.62
C ALA A 9 17.10 -5.01 -10.69
N PRO A 10 16.82 -4.48 -11.89
CA PRO A 10 16.26 -5.29 -12.96
C PRO A 10 17.21 -6.43 -13.32
N SER A 11 16.68 -7.67 -13.33
CA SER A 11 17.45 -8.84 -13.76
C SER A 11 17.82 -8.69 -15.22
N SER A 12 19.09 -8.48 -15.51
CA SER A 12 19.60 -8.52 -16.88
C SER A 12 19.63 -9.98 -17.34
N THR A 13 18.63 -10.41 -18.09
CA THR A 13 18.66 -11.68 -18.84
C THR A 13 19.67 -11.55 -19.97
N SER A 14 20.86 -12.11 -19.77
CA SER A 14 21.79 -12.37 -20.88
C SER A 14 21.28 -13.58 -21.65
N SER A 15 20.76 -13.33 -22.84
CA SER A 15 20.41 -14.37 -23.82
C SER A 15 21.68 -15.02 -24.34
N SER A 16 21.85 -16.32 -24.09
CA SER A 16 22.68 -17.18 -24.91
C SER A 16 21.83 -18.33 -25.43
N ASP A 17 21.71 -18.30 -26.73
CA ASP A 17 21.04 -19.22 -27.62
C ASP A 17 21.62 -20.66 -27.55
N SER A 18 20.77 -21.67 -27.43
CA SER A 18 20.93 -22.97 -28.09
C SER A 18 19.68 -23.83 -27.83
N GLY A 19 19.03 -24.23 -28.90
CA GLY A 19 17.79 -24.98 -28.90
C GLY A 19 17.83 -26.34 -28.25
N SER A 20 16.75 -26.67 -27.59
CA SER A 20 16.12 -28.01 -27.62
C SER A 20 14.72 -27.92 -27.02
N ALA A 21 13.80 -28.66 -27.64
CA ALA A 21 12.38 -28.62 -27.34
C ALA A 21 12.02 -29.13 -25.94
N SER A 22 10.97 -28.55 -25.39
CA SER A 22 10.03 -29.13 -24.42
C SER A 22 10.61 -29.51 -23.06
N ALA A 23 10.74 -28.47 -22.22
CA ALA A 23 10.38 -28.62 -20.83
C ALA A 23 9.28 -27.57 -20.58
N VAL A 24 8.09 -28.04 -20.27
CA VAL A 24 7.14 -27.22 -19.53
C VAL A 24 7.87 -26.87 -18.23
N ASN A 25 8.54 -25.73 -18.20
CA ASN A 25 9.04 -25.17 -16.96
C ASN A 25 7.80 -24.88 -16.13
N THR A 26 7.43 -25.82 -15.29
CA THR A 26 6.74 -25.48 -14.05
C THR A 26 7.74 -24.60 -13.31
N ALA A 27 7.70 -23.30 -13.57
CA ALA A 27 8.35 -22.33 -12.74
C ALA A 27 7.86 -22.62 -11.32
N SER A 28 8.74 -23.18 -10.48
CA SER A 28 8.49 -23.40 -9.07
C SER A 28 8.50 -22.02 -8.38
N GLY A 29 7.50 -21.21 -8.70
CA GLY A 29 7.20 -19.98 -7.99
C GLY A 29 6.67 -20.34 -6.61
N MET A 30 6.80 -19.43 -5.67
CA MET A 30 6.17 -19.54 -4.36
C MET A 30 4.65 -19.67 -4.52
N THR A 31 4.03 -20.43 -3.63
CA THR A 31 2.56 -20.46 -3.52
C THR A 31 2.04 -19.16 -2.94
N THR A 32 0.76 -18.87 -3.14
CA THR A 32 0.07 -17.73 -2.52
C THR A 32 0.27 -17.70 -1.01
N ALA A 33 0.20 -18.85 -0.34
CA ALA A 33 0.42 -18.97 1.11
C ALA A 33 1.86 -18.59 1.50
N GLN A 34 2.85 -19.04 0.73
CA GLN A 34 4.27 -18.72 0.99
C GLN A 34 4.55 -17.23 0.79
N VAL A 35 3.99 -16.62 -0.26
CA VAL A 35 4.14 -15.18 -0.49
C VAL A 35 3.46 -14.40 0.63
N SER A 36 2.23 -14.79 1.02
CA SER A 36 1.51 -14.17 2.12
C SER A 36 2.32 -14.17 3.43
N GLU A 37 2.88 -15.32 3.80
CA GLU A 37 3.72 -15.45 4.99
C GLU A 37 4.98 -14.58 4.92
N MET A 38 5.62 -14.50 3.74
CA MET A 38 6.80 -13.69 3.51
C MET A 38 6.54 -12.20 3.66
N VAL A 39 5.44 -11.67 3.13
CA VAL A 39 5.18 -10.23 3.04
C VAL A 39 4.41 -9.67 4.23
N SER A 40 3.66 -10.50 4.95
CA SER A 40 2.83 -10.07 6.09
C SER A 40 3.60 -9.28 7.16
N PRO A 41 4.86 -9.61 7.53
CA PRO A 41 5.62 -8.83 8.50
C PRO A 41 5.89 -7.37 8.11
N SER A 42 5.79 -7.04 6.82
CA SER A 42 5.97 -5.68 6.33
C SER A 42 4.67 -4.88 6.21
N VAL A 43 3.51 -5.50 6.47
CA VAL A 43 2.20 -4.84 6.40
C VAL A 43 1.67 -4.60 7.80
N VAL A 44 1.32 -3.35 8.09
CA VAL A 44 0.94 -2.89 9.42
C VAL A 44 -0.47 -2.34 9.46
N VAL A 45 -1.06 -2.28 10.65
CA VAL A 45 -2.34 -1.62 10.92
C VAL A 45 -2.10 -0.15 11.17
N ILE A 46 -2.96 0.70 10.62
CA ILE A 46 -3.02 2.11 10.96
C ILE A 46 -4.41 2.39 11.51
N THR A 47 -4.47 2.91 12.73
CA THR A 47 -5.70 3.44 13.33
C THR A 47 -5.56 4.94 13.51
N THR A 48 -6.64 5.65 13.22
CA THR A 48 -6.68 7.10 13.30
C THR A 48 -7.84 7.55 14.16
N GLU A 49 -7.64 8.66 14.85
CA GLU A 49 -8.68 9.36 15.61
C GLU A 49 -8.79 10.77 15.08
N GLN A 50 -10.00 11.21 14.82
CA GLN A 50 -10.30 12.58 14.41
C GLN A 50 -11.30 13.20 15.38
N VAL A 51 -11.00 14.41 15.86
CA VAL A 51 -11.93 15.17 16.68
C VAL A 51 -12.86 15.97 15.78
N VAL A 52 -14.13 15.60 15.75
CA VAL A 52 -15.17 16.30 14.99
C VAL A 52 -15.98 17.18 15.92
N TYR A 53 -16.03 18.48 15.64
CA TYR A 53 -16.87 19.40 16.38
C TYR A 53 -18.26 19.46 15.74
N SER A 54 -19.29 19.05 16.48
CA SER A 54 -20.68 19.20 16.02
C SER A 54 -21.09 20.67 16.04
N GLN A 55 -21.38 21.25 14.87
CA GLN A 55 -21.88 22.64 14.75
C GLN A 55 -23.28 22.84 15.34
N TRP A 56 -23.97 21.76 15.72
CA TRP A 56 -25.35 21.82 16.26
C TRP A 56 -25.44 21.67 17.78
N SER A 57 -24.32 21.52 18.45
CA SER A 57 -24.35 21.36 19.91
C SER A 57 -24.09 22.72 20.58
N TRP A 58 -25.13 23.29 21.16
CA TRP A 58 -25.05 24.47 22.05
C TRP A 58 -24.08 24.26 23.23
N TYR A 59 -23.68 23.04 23.51
CA TYR A 59 -22.75 22.62 24.58
C TYR A 59 -21.38 22.15 24.10
N GLY A 60 -20.99 22.36 22.82
CA GLY A 60 -19.62 22.13 22.38
C GLY A 60 -19.13 20.68 22.57
N GLN A 61 -19.99 19.67 22.35
CA GLN A 61 -19.57 18.28 22.43
C GLN A 61 -18.72 17.94 21.19
N SER A 62 -17.45 17.60 21.45
CA SER A 62 -16.60 16.98 20.45
C SER A 62 -16.86 15.47 20.41
N GLN A 63 -16.95 14.91 19.23
CA GLN A 63 -16.98 13.46 19.02
C GLN A 63 -15.63 13.03 18.45
N VAL A 64 -15.16 11.87 18.89
CA VAL A 64 -13.97 11.24 18.33
C VAL A 64 -14.46 10.18 17.32
N GLU A 65 -14.10 10.37 16.07
CA GLU A 65 -14.30 9.38 15.03
C GLU A 65 -13.02 8.59 14.85
N SER A 66 -13.13 7.26 14.77
CA SER A 66 -12.01 6.36 14.56
C SER A 66 -12.03 5.83 13.13
N GLY A 67 -10.88 5.82 12.49
CA GLY A 67 -10.65 5.23 11.17
C GLY A 67 -9.62 4.10 11.26
N ALA A 68 -9.65 3.22 10.28
CA ALA A 68 -8.67 2.16 10.15
C ALA A 68 -8.22 1.99 8.70
N GLY A 69 -6.96 1.67 8.51
CA GLY A 69 -6.34 1.35 7.24
C GLY A 69 -5.09 0.51 7.46
N SER A 70 -4.32 0.39 6.43
CA SER A 70 -3.08 -0.38 6.42
C SER A 70 -1.90 0.48 5.99
N GLY A 71 -0.70 0.01 6.25
CA GLY A 71 0.54 0.60 5.79
C GLY A 71 1.57 -0.46 5.45
N VAL A 72 2.62 -0.05 4.77
CA VAL A 72 3.74 -0.92 4.39
C VAL A 72 5.03 -0.34 4.94
N VAL A 73 5.77 -1.14 5.68
CA VAL A 73 7.11 -0.77 6.19
C VAL A 73 8.07 -0.64 5.01
N ILE A 74 8.70 0.51 4.85
CA ILE A 74 9.67 0.79 3.79
C ILE A 74 11.12 0.94 4.29
N SER A 75 11.30 1.00 5.61
CA SER A 75 12.63 0.99 6.22
C SER A 75 12.62 0.30 7.59
N SER A 76 13.74 -0.27 7.98
CA SER A 76 13.88 -0.97 9.26
C SER A 76 13.82 -0.05 10.49
N ASP A 77 13.97 1.25 10.31
CA ASP A 77 13.98 2.28 11.36
C ASP A 77 12.64 3.02 11.52
N GLY A 78 11.55 2.53 10.90
CA GLY A 78 10.20 2.95 11.22
C GLY A 78 9.52 3.88 10.22
N TYR A 79 9.98 3.98 8.98
CA TYR A 79 9.22 4.66 7.92
C TYR A 79 8.19 3.74 7.30
N ILE A 80 6.97 4.25 7.16
CA ILE A 80 5.79 3.50 6.69
C ILE A 80 5.14 4.27 5.56
N LEU A 81 4.85 3.58 4.47
CA LEU A 81 4.10 4.06 3.32
C LEU A 81 2.62 3.73 3.50
N THR A 82 1.75 4.68 3.23
CA THR A 82 0.29 4.49 3.24
C THR A 82 -0.40 5.45 2.27
N CYS A 83 -1.71 5.36 2.14
CA CYS A 83 -2.50 6.33 1.39
C CYS A 83 -2.73 7.60 2.22
N ALA A 84 -2.68 8.77 1.57
CA ALA A 84 -2.93 10.04 2.24
C ALA A 84 -4.33 10.09 2.87
N HIS A 85 -5.36 9.59 2.18
CA HIS A 85 -6.73 9.58 2.71
C HIS A 85 -6.91 8.74 3.98
N VAL A 86 -5.98 7.82 4.30
CA VAL A 86 -6.03 7.03 5.54
C VAL A 86 -5.70 7.91 6.75
N VAL A 87 -4.80 8.87 6.60
CA VAL A 87 -4.27 9.67 7.71
C VAL A 87 -4.66 11.14 7.67
N SER A 88 -5.20 11.62 6.56
CA SER A 88 -5.56 13.02 6.37
C SER A 88 -6.59 13.49 7.41
N GLY A 89 -6.28 14.60 8.07
CA GLY A 89 -7.13 15.18 9.11
C GLY A 89 -7.13 14.45 10.46
N ALA A 90 -6.35 13.39 10.61
CA ALA A 90 -6.24 12.68 11.87
C ALA A 90 -5.56 13.51 12.95
N SER A 91 -6.14 13.52 14.16
CA SER A 91 -5.55 14.15 15.34
C SER A 91 -4.51 13.25 15.99
N ASN A 92 -4.75 11.93 15.98
CA ASN A 92 -3.85 10.89 16.46
C ASN A 92 -3.76 9.76 15.44
N ILE A 93 -2.55 9.25 15.25
CA ILE A 93 -2.27 8.12 14.38
C ILE A 93 -1.50 7.09 15.19
N THR A 94 -1.99 5.86 15.19
CA THR A 94 -1.35 4.72 15.82
C THR A 94 -1.04 3.66 14.79
N VAL A 95 0.18 3.16 14.79
CA VAL A 95 0.61 2.01 13.97
C VAL A 95 0.75 0.82 14.89
N THR A 96 0.05 -0.26 14.58
CA THR A 96 0.13 -1.51 15.33
C THR A 96 0.93 -2.55 14.53
N ILE A 97 1.95 -3.11 15.17
CA ILE A 97 2.80 -4.19 14.62
C ILE A 97 2.78 -5.34 15.61
N GLY A 98 2.14 -6.46 15.23
CA GLY A 98 1.86 -7.53 16.17
C GLY A 98 0.98 -7.02 17.31
N ASP A 99 1.45 -7.17 18.56
CA ASP A 99 0.74 -6.71 19.75
C ASP A 99 1.24 -5.35 20.29
N THR A 100 2.06 -4.63 19.52
CA THR A 100 2.66 -3.36 19.94
C THR A 100 2.10 -2.19 19.17
N ASP A 101 1.65 -1.19 19.91
CA ASP A 101 1.17 0.08 19.38
C ASP A 101 2.26 1.14 19.42
N TYR A 102 2.44 1.82 18.29
CA TYR A 102 3.41 2.91 18.15
C TYR A 102 2.66 4.18 17.76
N PRO A 103 2.83 5.29 18.50
CA PRO A 103 2.42 6.59 18.02
C PRO A 103 3.17 6.93 16.73
N ALA A 104 2.44 7.40 15.73
CA ALA A 104 3.03 7.76 14.44
C ALA A 104 2.89 9.25 14.17
N THR A 105 3.87 9.79 13.47
CA THR A 105 3.85 11.17 12.95
C THR A 105 3.84 11.14 11.44
N VAL A 106 3.10 12.06 10.82
CA VAL A 106 3.13 12.25 9.37
C VAL A 106 4.42 12.99 9.01
N VAL A 107 5.26 12.34 8.21
CA VAL A 107 6.47 12.97 7.64
C VAL A 107 6.07 13.90 6.50
N GLY A 108 5.11 13.46 5.70
CA GLY A 108 4.52 14.22 4.61
C GLY A 108 3.35 13.46 4.00
N GLU A 109 2.45 14.19 3.36
CA GLU A 109 1.32 13.65 2.60
C GLU A 109 1.11 14.45 1.32
N ASP A 110 0.70 13.75 0.26
CA ASP A 110 0.30 14.35 -1.02
C ASP A 110 -1.10 13.84 -1.40
N ASP A 111 -2.07 14.72 -1.30
CA ASP A 111 -3.47 14.43 -1.62
C ASP A 111 -3.69 14.16 -3.12
N THR A 112 -2.84 14.69 -3.98
CA THR A 112 -2.98 14.54 -5.43
C THR A 112 -2.65 13.13 -5.88
N SER A 113 -1.58 12.55 -5.35
CA SER A 113 -1.17 11.16 -5.61
C SER A 113 -1.73 10.18 -4.59
N ASP A 114 -2.39 10.67 -3.54
CA ASP A 114 -2.91 9.90 -2.41
C ASP A 114 -1.85 9.05 -1.70
N VAL A 115 -0.67 9.62 -1.51
CA VAL A 115 0.47 8.97 -0.84
C VAL A 115 0.84 9.72 0.42
N ALA A 116 1.11 9.00 1.50
CA ALA A 116 1.65 9.55 2.74
C ALA A 116 2.80 8.68 3.29
N VAL A 117 3.70 9.32 4.00
CA VAL A 117 4.78 8.66 4.74
C VAL A 117 4.64 8.98 6.21
N LEU A 118 4.66 7.92 7.03
CA LEU A 118 4.64 8.01 8.48
C LEU A 118 6.00 7.62 9.06
N LYS A 119 6.25 8.09 10.27
CA LYS A 119 7.40 7.69 11.09
C LYS A 119 6.93 7.21 12.45
N ILE A 120 7.43 6.05 12.86
CA ILE A 120 7.29 5.50 14.22
C ILE A 120 8.67 5.31 14.87
N ASP A 121 8.70 5.31 16.19
CA ASP A 121 9.92 5.02 16.96
C ASP A 121 10.05 3.52 17.20
N ALA A 122 10.47 2.80 16.16
CA ALA A 122 10.71 1.37 16.16
C ALA A 122 11.97 1.05 15.35
N THR A 123 12.66 -0.02 15.71
CA THR A 123 13.85 -0.52 15.05
C THR A 123 13.67 -2.00 14.69
N ASP A 124 14.56 -2.51 13.85
CA ASP A 124 14.58 -3.92 13.45
C ASP A 124 13.28 -4.40 12.77
N LEU A 125 12.56 -3.46 12.14
CA LEU A 125 11.40 -3.79 11.33
C LEU A 125 11.81 -4.50 10.03
N THR A 126 10.88 -5.27 9.48
CA THR A 126 11.06 -5.96 8.19
C THR A 126 10.49 -5.08 7.07
N PRO A 127 11.32 -4.38 6.29
CA PRO A 127 10.84 -3.61 5.15
C PRO A 127 10.35 -4.52 4.02
N ALA A 128 9.33 -4.06 3.29
CA ALA A 128 8.95 -4.69 2.05
C ALA A 128 10.06 -4.58 1.01
N THR A 129 10.24 -5.61 0.21
CA THR A 129 11.08 -5.57 -0.98
C THR A 129 10.34 -4.83 -2.08
N VAL A 130 10.83 -3.67 -2.49
CA VAL A 130 10.20 -2.85 -3.51
C VAL A 130 10.54 -3.40 -4.90
N GLY A 131 9.52 -3.79 -5.64
CA GLY A 131 9.64 -4.26 -7.02
C GLY A 131 9.62 -3.13 -8.05
N ASN A 132 9.28 -3.49 -9.27
CA ASN A 132 9.19 -2.54 -10.40
C ASN A 132 7.81 -2.64 -11.06
N SER A 133 6.96 -1.64 -10.82
CA SER A 133 5.61 -1.61 -11.41
C SER A 133 5.60 -1.38 -12.93
N ASP A 134 6.68 -0.85 -13.51
CA ASP A 134 6.77 -0.65 -14.96
C ASP A 134 6.94 -1.97 -15.74
N SER A 135 7.36 -3.04 -15.05
CA SER A 135 7.54 -4.37 -15.66
C SER A 135 6.29 -5.25 -15.59
N LEU A 136 5.20 -4.77 -14.98
CA LEU A 136 3.97 -5.55 -14.84
C LEU A 136 3.30 -5.79 -16.19
N ALA A 137 2.70 -6.97 -16.31
CA ALA A 137 1.86 -7.34 -17.45
C ALA A 137 0.44 -7.70 -16.98
N VAL A 138 -0.54 -7.42 -17.83
CA VAL A 138 -1.93 -7.86 -17.61
C VAL A 138 -1.97 -9.39 -17.58
N GLY A 139 -2.66 -9.94 -16.59
CA GLY A 139 -2.73 -11.39 -16.34
C GLY A 139 -1.76 -11.89 -15.27
N GLU A 140 -0.79 -11.10 -14.82
CA GLU A 140 0.08 -11.49 -13.72
C GLU A 140 -0.68 -11.67 -12.41
N SER A 141 -0.37 -12.74 -11.68
CA SER A 141 -0.94 -13.00 -10.36
C SER A 141 -0.41 -12.05 -9.32
N VAL A 142 -1.30 -11.52 -8.49
CA VAL A 142 -1.00 -10.55 -7.44
C VAL A 142 -1.73 -10.87 -6.15
N LEU A 143 -1.16 -10.43 -5.03
CA LEU A 143 -1.79 -10.46 -3.70
C LEU A 143 -1.95 -9.05 -3.17
N ALA A 144 -3.17 -8.71 -2.77
CA ALA A 144 -3.44 -7.52 -1.98
C ALA A 144 -3.41 -7.91 -0.50
N VAL A 145 -2.55 -7.27 0.27
CA VAL A 145 -2.35 -7.55 1.69
C VAL A 145 -2.61 -6.28 2.49
N GLY A 146 -3.60 -6.34 3.36
CA GLY A 146 -3.92 -5.31 4.34
C GLY A 146 -4.00 -5.92 5.73
N ASN A 147 -4.08 -5.08 6.74
CA ASN A 147 -4.25 -5.54 8.12
C ASN A 147 -5.28 -4.67 8.87
N PRO A 148 -6.56 -4.72 8.44
CA PRO A 148 -7.57 -3.79 8.96
C PRO A 148 -7.96 -4.01 10.42
N LEU A 149 -7.71 -5.17 10.98
CA LEU A 149 -8.20 -5.56 12.31
C LEU A 149 -7.08 -5.83 13.33
N GLY A 150 -5.81 -5.70 12.94
CA GLY A 150 -4.69 -5.95 13.83
C GLY A 150 -4.46 -7.40 14.20
N GLU A 151 -5.22 -8.31 13.60
CA GLU A 151 -5.06 -9.74 13.88
C GLU A 151 -3.81 -10.29 13.18
N LEU A 152 -3.15 -11.23 13.81
CA LEU A 152 -2.00 -11.95 13.25
C LEU A 152 -2.36 -12.55 11.89
N GLY A 153 -1.71 -12.04 10.84
CA GLY A 153 -1.87 -12.57 9.48
C GLY A 153 -2.58 -11.65 8.50
N GLY A 154 -3.19 -10.56 8.96
CA GLY A 154 -3.84 -9.58 8.08
C GLY A 154 -4.94 -10.18 7.19
N THR A 155 -5.47 -9.38 6.29
CA THR A 155 -6.38 -9.82 5.24
C THR A 155 -5.62 -9.92 3.93
N VAL A 156 -5.62 -11.10 3.32
CA VAL A 156 -4.99 -11.38 2.03
C VAL A 156 -6.05 -11.73 1.01
N THR A 157 -6.04 -11.03 -0.10
CA THR A 157 -6.85 -11.36 -1.27
C THR A 157 -5.95 -11.57 -2.47
N SER A 158 -6.33 -12.47 -3.37
CA SER A 158 -5.56 -12.76 -4.57
C SER A 158 -6.36 -12.49 -5.83
N GLY A 159 -5.68 -12.17 -6.88
CA GLY A 159 -6.24 -11.92 -8.18
C GLY A 159 -5.16 -11.78 -9.23
N ILE A 160 -5.50 -11.11 -10.32
CA ILE A 160 -4.58 -10.79 -11.41
C ILE A 160 -4.58 -9.30 -11.69
N VAL A 161 -3.53 -8.82 -12.34
CA VAL A 161 -3.54 -7.51 -12.98
C VAL A 161 -4.53 -7.53 -14.12
N SER A 162 -5.61 -6.74 -14.01
CA SER A 162 -6.70 -6.69 -14.99
C SER A 162 -6.45 -5.63 -16.06
N ALA A 163 -5.82 -4.51 -15.68
CA ALA A 163 -5.42 -3.44 -16.59
C ALA A 163 -4.27 -2.62 -15.98
N LEU A 164 -3.51 -1.98 -16.84
CA LEU A 164 -2.43 -1.05 -16.46
C LEU A 164 -2.76 0.35 -16.97
N ASN A 165 -2.18 1.36 -16.30
CA ASN A 165 -2.35 2.77 -16.66
C ASN A 165 -3.83 3.18 -16.77
N ARG A 166 -4.66 2.64 -15.88
CA ARG A 166 -6.09 2.96 -15.87
C ARG A 166 -6.29 4.36 -15.29
N SER A 167 -6.79 5.24 -16.12
CA SER A 167 -7.16 6.60 -15.70
C SER A 167 -8.43 6.55 -14.85
N VAL A 168 -8.29 6.85 -13.56
CA VAL A 168 -9.39 6.86 -12.58
C VAL A 168 -9.54 8.26 -12.01
N THR A 169 -10.73 8.80 -12.12
CA THR A 169 -11.06 10.12 -11.55
C THR A 169 -11.68 9.94 -10.17
N ILE A 170 -11.03 10.49 -9.16
CA ILE A 170 -11.47 10.43 -7.78
C ILE A 170 -11.99 11.81 -7.39
N GLN A 171 -13.24 11.86 -6.93
CA GLN A 171 -13.81 13.08 -6.38
C GLN A 171 -13.38 13.23 -4.92
N GLY A 172 -12.54 14.23 -4.64
CA GLY A 172 -12.24 14.67 -3.29
C GLY A 172 -13.26 15.71 -2.79
N THR A 173 -13.18 16.09 -1.53
CA THR A 173 -14.05 17.12 -0.94
C THR A 173 -13.84 18.50 -1.53
N SER A 174 -12.66 18.80 -2.05
CA SER A 174 -12.27 20.12 -2.57
C SER A 174 -11.66 20.08 -3.97
N SER A 175 -11.33 18.91 -4.50
CA SER A 175 -10.72 18.79 -5.83
C SER A 175 -11.08 17.45 -6.47
N THR A 176 -11.04 17.42 -7.80
CA THR A 176 -11.17 16.21 -8.59
C THR A 176 -9.80 15.85 -9.15
N ASN A 177 -9.28 14.69 -8.75
CA ASN A 177 -7.97 14.22 -9.19
C ASN A 177 -8.11 13.03 -10.13
N THR A 178 -7.31 13.01 -11.18
CA THR A 178 -7.20 11.86 -12.09
C THR A 178 -5.87 11.18 -11.84
N MET A 179 -5.93 9.89 -11.55
CA MET A 179 -4.76 9.06 -11.25
C MET A 179 -4.63 7.95 -12.28
N SER A 180 -3.38 7.58 -12.59
CA SER A 180 -3.07 6.40 -13.40
C SER A 180 -2.80 5.22 -12.49
N LEU A 181 -3.71 4.25 -12.46
CA LEU A 181 -3.72 3.15 -11.50
C LEU A 181 -3.56 1.77 -12.15
N ILE A 182 -3.08 0.81 -11.36
CA ILE A 182 -3.17 -0.61 -11.65
C ILE A 182 -4.60 -1.04 -11.32
N GLN A 183 -5.29 -1.69 -12.26
CA GLN A 183 -6.56 -2.36 -12.00
C GLN A 183 -6.32 -3.85 -11.76
N MET A 184 -7.01 -4.41 -10.77
CA MET A 184 -6.93 -5.82 -10.39
C MET A 184 -8.32 -6.33 -10.01
N ASP A 185 -8.49 -7.64 -9.98
CA ASP A 185 -9.72 -8.30 -9.50
C ASP A 185 -9.59 -8.88 -8.08
N ALA A 186 -8.43 -8.70 -7.43
CA ALA A 186 -8.28 -8.96 -6.01
C ALA A 186 -9.25 -8.07 -5.20
N SER A 187 -10.00 -8.66 -4.28
CA SER A 187 -10.97 -7.93 -3.48
C SER A 187 -10.31 -6.87 -2.61
N VAL A 188 -10.85 -5.66 -2.68
CA VAL A 188 -10.39 -4.51 -1.89
C VAL A 188 -11.54 -4.02 -1.00
N SER A 189 -11.23 -3.77 0.25
CA SER A 189 -12.13 -3.17 1.23
C SER A 189 -11.48 -1.94 1.87
N PRO A 190 -12.24 -1.04 2.52
CA PRO A 190 -11.68 0.17 3.13
C PRO A 190 -10.48 -0.09 4.05
N GLY A 191 -10.47 -1.18 4.80
CA GLY A 191 -9.36 -1.53 5.69
C GLY A 191 -8.07 -1.97 4.97
N ASN A 192 -8.14 -2.35 3.70
CA ASN A 192 -6.96 -2.68 2.89
C ASN A 192 -6.28 -1.44 2.29
N SER A 193 -6.91 -0.28 2.36
CA SER A 193 -6.34 0.99 1.86
C SER A 193 -5.00 1.28 2.53
N GLY A 194 -3.99 1.58 1.73
CA GLY A 194 -2.62 1.79 2.20
C GLY A 194 -1.81 0.51 2.41
N GLY A 195 -2.43 -0.67 2.27
CA GLY A 195 -1.73 -1.95 2.24
C GLY A 195 -0.97 -2.18 0.94
N GLY A 196 -0.23 -3.28 0.88
CA GLY A 196 0.63 -3.61 -0.26
C GLY A 196 -0.06 -4.48 -1.29
N LEU A 197 0.23 -4.22 -2.55
CA LEU A 197 0.01 -5.13 -3.66
C LEU A 197 1.35 -5.80 -3.99
N PHE A 198 1.41 -7.12 -3.94
CA PHE A 198 2.63 -7.90 -4.13
C PHE A 198 2.51 -8.83 -5.34
N ASN A 199 3.63 -9.02 -6.04
CA ASN A 199 3.74 -10.07 -7.05
C ASN A 199 4.06 -11.44 -6.39
N MET A 200 4.15 -12.49 -7.20
CA MET A 200 4.41 -13.84 -6.70
C MET A 200 5.87 -14.08 -6.30
N ASN A 201 6.74 -13.11 -6.42
CA ASN A 201 8.09 -13.10 -5.86
C ASN A 201 8.14 -12.41 -4.48
N GLY A 202 7.01 -11.92 -3.96
CA GLY A 202 6.95 -11.17 -2.70
C GLY A 202 7.44 -9.73 -2.82
N GLU A 203 7.50 -9.19 -4.02
CA GLU A 203 7.91 -7.80 -4.27
C GLU A 203 6.70 -6.88 -4.26
N LEU A 204 6.83 -5.76 -3.58
CA LEU A 204 5.82 -4.70 -3.52
C LEU A 204 5.75 -3.98 -4.88
N ILE A 205 4.60 -4.07 -5.55
CA ILE A 205 4.37 -3.51 -6.87
C ILE A 205 3.29 -2.44 -6.92
N GLY A 206 2.56 -2.26 -5.83
CA GLY A 206 1.53 -1.23 -5.72
C GLY A 206 1.12 -0.96 -4.29
N LEU A 207 0.47 0.18 -4.10
CA LEU A 207 -0.16 0.60 -2.86
C LEU A 207 -1.67 0.53 -3.05
N VAL A 208 -2.34 -0.34 -2.29
CA VAL A 208 -3.79 -0.60 -2.44
C VAL A 208 -4.59 0.66 -2.14
N ASN A 209 -5.49 1.02 -3.04
CA ASN A 209 -6.32 2.21 -2.91
C ASN A 209 -7.82 1.85 -2.96
N ALA A 210 -8.43 1.70 -1.80
CA ALA A 210 -9.85 1.37 -1.70
C ALA A 210 -10.78 2.55 -2.03
N LYS A 211 -10.30 3.79 -1.94
CA LYS A 211 -11.07 4.99 -2.28
C LYS A 211 -11.43 5.05 -3.78
N SER A 212 -10.58 4.47 -4.63
CA SER A 212 -10.79 4.39 -6.07
C SER A 212 -11.74 3.27 -6.48
N SER A 213 -12.02 2.33 -5.57
CA SER A 213 -12.91 1.19 -5.79
C SER A 213 -14.33 1.63 -5.46
N SER A 214 -15.17 1.85 -6.48
CA SER A 214 -16.58 2.19 -6.23
C SER A 214 -17.35 0.98 -5.72
N SER A 215 -18.26 1.20 -4.77
CA SER A 215 -19.14 0.15 -4.22
C SER A 215 -20.08 -0.49 -5.25
N ASP A 216 -20.23 0.15 -6.42
CA ASP A 216 -21.14 -0.29 -7.48
C ASP A 216 -20.46 -1.15 -8.56
N ALA A 217 -19.15 -1.37 -8.47
CA ALA A 217 -18.39 -2.15 -9.44
C ALA A 217 -17.72 -3.35 -8.77
N GLU A 218 -18.45 -4.45 -8.64
CA GLU A 218 -17.90 -5.72 -8.15
C GLU A 218 -16.73 -6.17 -9.02
N GLY A 219 -15.65 -6.61 -8.38
CA GLY A 219 -14.46 -7.13 -9.08
C GLY A 219 -13.51 -6.08 -9.62
N LEU A 220 -13.65 -4.81 -9.24
CA LEU A 220 -12.71 -3.75 -9.58
C LEU A 220 -11.95 -3.28 -8.34
N GLY A 221 -10.70 -3.68 -8.24
CA GLY A 221 -9.72 -3.15 -7.28
C GLY A 221 -8.69 -2.28 -7.98
N PHE A 222 -8.15 -1.31 -7.25
CA PHE A 222 -7.13 -0.40 -7.75
C PHE A 222 -5.95 -0.27 -6.80
N ALA A 223 -4.76 -0.06 -7.37
CA ALA A 223 -3.56 0.23 -6.63
C ALA A 223 -2.73 1.32 -7.33
N ILE A 224 -2.08 2.15 -6.52
CA ILE A 224 -1.10 3.13 -7.00
C ILE A 224 0.16 2.36 -7.39
N PRO A 225 0.69 2.52 -8.63
CA PRO A 225 1.93 1.87 -9.02
C PRO A 225 3.07 2.21 -8.06
N ILE A 226 3.85 1.20 -7.67
CA ILE A 226 4.87 1.42 -6.63
C ILE A 226 5.96 2.40 -7.08
N ASN A 227 6.33 2.43 -8.35
CA ASN A 227 7.32 3.37 -8.85
C ASN A 227 6.87 4.83 -8.63
N ASP A 228 5.58 5.11 -8.83
CA ASP A 228 5.00 6.42 -8.59
C ASP A 228 4.93 6.73 -7.09
N ALA A 229 4.44 5.78 -6.27
CA ALA A 229 4.35 5.94 -4.83
C ALA A 229 5.72 6.18 -4.17
N ILE A 230 6.75 5.44 -4.57
CA ILE A 230 8.12 5.62 -4.05
C ILE A 230 8.72 6.96 -4.45
N LYS A 231 8.47 7.42 -5.68
CA LYS A 231 8.94 8.73 -6.12
C LYS A 231 8.34 9.85 -5.26
N VAL A 232 7.03 9.80 -5.00
CA VAL A 232 6.37 10.75 -4.11
C VAL A 232 6.90 10.62 -2.68
N ALA A 233 7.04 9.39 -2.17
CA ALA A 233 7.57 9.16 -0.82
C ALA A 233 8.97 9.73 -0.63
N GLN A 234 9.85 9.59 -1.62
CA GLN A 234 11.19 10.19 -1.58
C GLN A 234 11.14 11.72 -1.52
N ASP A 235 10.25 12.33 -2.29
CA ASP A 235 10.04 13.77 -2.27
C ASP A 235 9.50 14.26 -0.92
N LEU A 236 8.54 13.55 -0.35
CA LEU A 236 8.01 13.82 1.00
C LEU A 236 9.08 13.67 2.09
N LEU A 237 9.96 12.69 1.99
CA LEU A 237 11.07 12.48 2.93
C LEU A 237 12.12 13.59 2.86
N GLU A 238 12.34 14.17 1.68
CA GLU A 238 13.31 15.23 1.47
C GLU A 238 12.75 16.63 1.82
N ASN A 239 11.52 16.89 1.46
CA ASN A 239 10.90 18.23 1.49
C ASN A 239 9.74 18.36 2.49
N GLY A 240 9.13 17.25 2.93
CA GLY A 240 8.05 17.22 3.91
C GLY A 240 6.67 17.64 3.37
N TYR A 241 6.53 17.82 2.06
CA TYR A 241 5.27 18.16 1.37
C TYR A 241 5.35 17.78 -0.11
#